data_5fc3ba10f0c6669793cfa3198d59a2a1
#
_entry.id   5fc3ba10f0c6669793cfa3198d59a2a1
#
_cell.length_a   1.000
_cell.length_b   1.000
_cell.length_c   1.000
_cell.angle_alpha   90.00
_cell.angle_beta   90.00
_cell.angle_gamma   90.00
#
_symmetry.space_group_name_H-M   'P 1'
#
loop_
_entity.id
_entity.type
_entity.pdbx_description
1 polymer ?
#
loop_
_entity_poly.entity_id
_entity_poly.type
_entity_poly.pdbx_seq_one_letter_code
_entity_poly.pdbx_strand_id
1 'polypeptide(L)'
;IRECLKKYFKRENIGLEIIHNSDIPARTGLGSSSSFTNALIAGLKKIENSKILNKKLFYETIQMEQKILREYVGSQDQVITSLGGFKYIKFSKKKIDFKNIDHKKFDIIKKNILLVFLGFDRDAKAIEKSKIINIKKKLHYYNTLKEICREAYKVLNSNQDMSMYKYFSELMKEQWKLKKSLSKKVSNNKIDNLYEYSLKNGANCGKILGAGGGGFMMFFCNSKRNKLKLKTSLKKMITKLNL
;
A
#
# COMPACT_ATOMS: atom_id res chain seq x y z
N ILE A 1 5.44 -17.98 -10.25
CA ILE A 1 6.75 -18.42 -10.78
C ILE A 1 6.59 -18.93 -12.20
N ARG A 2 5.83 -20.01 -12.43
CA ARG A 2 5.71 -20.70 -13.71
C ARG A 2 5.51 -19.79 -14.93
N GLU A 3 4.56 -18.85 -14.88
CA GLU A 3 4.28 -17.95 -16.00
C GLU A 3 5.40 -16.92 -16.24
N CYS A 4 6.13 -16.54 -15.19
CA CYS A 4 7.32 -15.70 -15.33
C CYS A 4 8.45 -16.47 -16.02
N LEU A 5 8.68 -17.72 -15.64
CA LEU A 5 9.67 -18.59 -16.30
C LEU A 5 9.36 -18.75 -17.77
N LYS A 6 8.14 -19.15 -18.13
CA LYS A 6 7.71 -19.29 -19.53
C LYS A 6 7.96 -18.04 -20.37
N LYS A 7 7.77 -16.86 -19.80
CA LYS A 7 7.86 -15.59 -20.54
C LYS A 7 9.26 -15.00 -20.59
N TYR A 8 10.04 -15.14 -19.51
CA TYR A 8 11.29 -14.41 -19.32
C TYR A 8 12.55 -15.28 -19.23
N PHE A 9 12.41 -16.60 -19.19
CA PHE A 9 13.54 -17.53 -19.15
C PHE A 9 13.54 -18.42 -20.39
N LYS A 10 14.62 -18.37 -21.17
CA LYS A 10 14.73 -19.03 -22.49
C LYS A 10 15.82 -20.08 -22.54
N ARG A 11 16.62 -20.23 -21.49
CA ARG A 11 17.74 -21.17 -21.45
C ARG A 11 17.23 -22.58 -21.13
N GLU A 12 17.33 -23.51 -22.11
CA GLU A 12 16.78 -24.86 -21.98
C GLU A 12 17.64 -25.79 -21.11
N ASN A 13 18.96 -25.54 -21.04
CA ASN A 13 19.92 -26.45 -20.41
C ASN A 13 20.41 -25.99 -19.03
N ILE A 14 19.71 -25.07 -18.37
CA ILE A 14 20.08 -24.53 -17.06
C ILE A 14 18.95 -24.75 -16.09
N GLY A 15 19.21 -25.48 -14.98
CA GLY A 15 18.32 -25.55 -13.83
C GLY A 15 18.36 -24.24 -13.03
N LEU A 16 17.21 -23.82 -12.48
CA LEU A 16 17.12 -22.68 -11.59
C LEU A 16 16.60 -23.13 -10.24
N GLU A 17 17.31 -22.71 -9.20
CA GLU A 17 16.79 -22.71 -7.83
C GLU A 17 16.31 -21.29 -7.49
N ILE A 18 15.07 -21.18 -7.03
CA ILE A 18 14.45 -19.90 -6.65
C ILE A 18 14.10 -19.95 -5.17
N ILE A 19 14.86 -19.24 -4.34
CA ILE A 19 14.63 -19.13 -2.91
C ILE A 19 13.98 -17.76 -2.64
N HIS A 20 12.81 -17.77 -2.00
CA HIS A 20 12.10 -16.55 -1.60
C HIS A 20 11.97 -16.49 -0.09
N ASN A 21 12.66 -15.53 0.52
CA ASN A 21 12.56 -15.22 1.94
C ASN A 21 11.91 -13.85 2.14
N SER A 22 11.07 -13.71 3.15
CA SER A 22 10.40 -12.46 3.47
C SER A 22 10.19 -12.30 4.97
N ASP A 23 10.62 -11.17 5.52
CA ASP A 23 10.37 -10.79 6.92
C ASP A 23 8.92 -10.37 7.16
N ILE A 24 8.16 -10.13 6.11
CA ILE A 24 6.77 -9.67 6.18
C ILE A 24 5.86 -10.79 5.69
N PRO A 25 4.83 -11.19 6.47
CA PRO A 25 3.87 -12.18 6.03
C PRO A 25 3.21 -11.80 4.70
N ALA A 26 2.80 -12.80 3.93
CA ALA A 26 2.04 -12.58 2.71
C ALA A 26 0.67 -11.94 3.01
N ARG A 27 0.05 -11.30 2.01
CA ARG A 27 -1.31 -10.74 2.07
C ARG A 27 -1.53 -9.62 3.10
N THR A 28 -0.47 -8.98 3.57
CA THR A 28 -0.53 -7.92 4.58
C THR A 28 -0.88 -6.53 4.04
N GLY A 29 -0.93 -6.36 2.72
CA GLY A 29 -1.27 -5.08 2.07
C GLY A 29 -0.11 -4.11 1.91
N LEU A 30 1.12 -4.61 2.04
CA LEU A 30 2.35 -3.84 1.84
C LEU A 30 2.97 -4.05 0.45
N GLY A 31 2.22 -4.62 -0.50
CA GLY A 31 2.68 -4.84 -1.87
C GLY A 31 3.65 -6.02 -2.03
N SER A 32 3.70 -6.97 -1.07
CA SER A 32 4.63 -8.12 -1.10
C SER A 32 4.49 -8.98 -2.36
N SER A 33 3.27 -9.21 -2.85
CA SER A 33 3.03 -9.97 -4.08
C SER A 33 3.68 -9.31 -5.30
N SER A 34 3.41 -8.02 -5.51
CA SER A 34 3.97 -7.26 -6.63
C SER A 34 5.48 -7.06 -6.49
N SER A 35 6.00 -6.94 -5.26
CA SER A 35 7.43 -6.90 -5.00
C SER A 35 8.11 -8.20 -5.43
N PHE A 36 7.52 -9.35 -5.09
CA PHE A 36 8.00 -10.65 -5.53
C PHE A 36 7.98 -10.79 -7.06
N THR A 37 6.85 -10.41 -7.70
CA THR A 37 6.72 -10.49 -9.16
C THR A 37 7.74 -9.60 -9.87
N ASN A 38 7.95 -8.36 -9.38
CA ASN A 38 8.97 -7.45 -9.89
C ASN A 38 10.38 -8.03 -9.77
N ALA A 39 10.73 -8.56 -8.58
CA ALA A 39 12.04 -9.13 -8.31
C ALA A 39 12.31 -10.35 -9.20
N LEU A 40 11.31 -11.24 -9.34
CA LEU A 40 11.41 -12.42 -10.19
C LEU A 40 11.62 -12.06 -11.67
N ILE A 41 10.81 -11.13 -12.21
CA ILE A 41 10.97 -10.68 -13.61
C ILE A 41 12.34 -10.03 -13.81
N ALA A 42 12.78 -9.18 -12.88
CA ALA A 42 14.08 -8.53 -12.96
C ALA A 42 15.24 -9.54 -12.90
N GLY A 43 15.16 -10.52 -11.98
CA GLY A 43 16.16 -11.58 -11.85
C GLY A 43 16.27 -12.43 -13.11
N LEU A 44 15.15 -12.90 -13.66
CA LEU A 44 15.12 -13.68 -14.90
C LEU A 44 15.69 -12.88 -16.08
N LYS A 45 15.32 -11.61 -16.22
CA LYS A 45 15.87 -10.74 -17.27
C LYS A 45 17.38 -10.51 -17.11
N LYS A 46 17.87 -10.45 -15.87
CA LYS A 46 19.31 -10.32 -15.62
C LYS A 46 20.07 -11.60 -16.04
N ILE A 47 19.51 -12.78 -15.74
CA ILE A 47 20.07 -14.07 -16.19
C ILE A 47 20.14 -14.13 -17.72
N GLU A 48 19.13 -13.60 -18.39
CA GLU A 48 19.06 -13.53 -19.87
C GLU A 48 19.83 -12.36 -20.48
N ASN A 49 20.66 -11.65 -19.69
CA ASN A 49 21.41 -10.46 -20.12
C ASN A 49 20.52 -9.37 -20.74
N SER A 50 19.25 -9.32 -20.38
CA SER A 50 18.30 -8.35 -20.90
C SER A 50 18.32 -7.05 -20.10
N LYS A 51 18.18 -5.91 -20.79
CA LYS A 51 18.16 -4.59 -20.14
C LYS A 51 16.91 -4.44 -19.24
N ILE A 52 17.14 -4.04 -18.00
CA ILE A 52 16.09 -3.77 -17.03
C ILE A 52 15.91 -2.26 -16.94
N LEU A 53 14.71 -1.78 -17.28
CA LEU A 53 14.29 -0.40 -17.11
C LEU A 53 13.10 -0.38 -16.15
N ASN A 54 13.20 0.36 -15.04
CA ASN A 54 12.15 0.37 -13.99
C ASN A 54 10.76 0.72 -14.55
N LYS A 55 10.66 1.65 -15.50
CA LYS A 55 9.39 1.97 -16.17
C LYS A 55 8.85 0.79 -16.98
N LYS A 56 9.69 0.05 -17.68
CA LYS A 56 9.27 -1.14 -18.44
C LYS A 56 8.89 -2.27 -17.49
N LEU A 57 9.64 -2.43 -16.40
CA LEU A 57 9.43 -3.46 -15.40
C LEU A 57 8.04 -3.38 -14.75
N PHE A 58 7.59 -2.19 -14.31
CA PHE A 58 6.26 -2.11 -13.72
C PHE A 58 5.12 -2.40 -14.71
N TYR A 59 5.26 -2.02 -15.99
CA TYR A 59 4.27 -2.40 -17.01
C TYR A 59 4.25 -3.93 -17.23
N GLU A 60 5.41 -4.56 -17.26
CA GLU A 60 5.53 -6.03 -17.40
C GLU A 60 4.92 -6.74 -16.19
N THR A 61 5.11 -6.19 -14.98
CA THR A 61 4.51 -6.74 -13.76
C THR A 61 3.00 -6.56 -13.74
N ILE A 62 2.48 -5.39 -14.15
CA ILE A 62 1.04 -5.16 -14.31
C ILE A 62 0.46 -6.17 -15.31
N GLN A 63 1.13 -6.36 -16.45
CA GLN A 63 0.70 -7.33 -17.47
C GLN A 63 0.70 -8.77 -16.94
N MET A 64 1.73 -9.14 -16.17
CA MET A 64 1.83 -10.46 -15.55
C MET A 64 0.67 -10.68 -14.59
N GLU A 65 0.46 -9.80 -13.62
CA GLU A 65 -0.54 -9.98 -12.58
C GLU A 65 -1.98 -9.85 -13.13
N GLN A 66 -2.27 -8.81 -13.91
CA GLN A 66 -3.65 -8.50 -14.32
C GLN A 66 -4.10 -9.28 -15.57
N LYS A 67 -3.19 -9.56 -16.52
CA LYS A 67 -3.57 -10.18 -17.79
C LYS A 67 -3.24 -11.67 -17.82
N ILE A 68 -2.04 -12.06 -17.42
CA ILE A 68 -1.60 -13.47 -17.48
C ILE A 68 -2.16 -14.24 -16.29
N LEU A 69 -1.97 -13.75 -15.06
CA LEU A 69 -2.48 -14.39 -13.85
C LEU A 69 -3.95 -14.07 -13.56
N ARG A 70 -4.52 -13.07 -14.26
CA ARG A 70 -5.92 -12.60 -14.12
C ARG A 70 -6.30 -12.27 -12.68
N GLU A 71 -5.38 -11.63 -11.94
CA GLU A 71 -5.63 -11.21 -10.58
C GLU A 71 -6.43 -9.91 -10.51
N TYR A 72 -7.35 -9.84 -9.54
CA TYR A 72 -8.11 -8.61 -9.24
C TYR A 72 -7.26 -7.66 -8.38
N VAL A 73 -6.28 -7.00 -9.00
CA VAL A 73 -5.36 -6.07 -8.33
C VAL A 73 -5.30 -4.74 -9.07
N GLY A 74 -5.05 -3.66 -8.33
CA GLY A 74 -4.73 -2.35 -8.91
C GLY A 74 -3.34 -2.34 -9.53
N SER A 75 -2.88 -1.15 -9.98
CA SER A 75 -1.54 -0.99 -10.56
C SER A 75 -0.57 -0.23 -9.64
N GLN A 76 -1.00 0.13 -8.43
CA GLN A 76 -0.20 0.95 -7.52
C GLN A 76 1.03 0.22 -7.01
N ASP A 77 0.85 -1.01 -6.54
CA ASP A 77 1.92 -1.78 -5.90
C ASP A 77 3.01 -2.15 -6.90
N GLN A 78 2.66 -2.54 -8.13
CA GLN A 78 3.59 -2.84 -9.20
C GLN A 78 4.47 -1.63 -9.56
N VAL A 79 3.86 -0.43 -9.60
CA VAL A 79 4.58 0.80 -9.92
C VAL A 79 5.55 1.17 -8.80
N ILE A 80 5.09 1.20 -7.54
CA ILE A 80 5.92 1.66 -6.43
C ILE A 80 7.03 0.68 -6.08
N THR A 81 6.80 -0.62 -6.19
CA THR A 81 7.83 -1.65 -5.94
C THR A 81 8.91 -1.67 -7.02
N SER A 82 8.59 -1.28 -8.27
CA SER A 82 9.58 -1.11 -9.33
C SER A 82 10.38 0.18 -9.21
N LEU A 83 9.74 1.28 -8.80
CA LEU A 83 10.37 2.61 -8.80
C LEU A 83 11.03 2.94 -7.47
N GLY A 84 10.51 2.40 -6.36
CA GLY A 84 10.93 2.75 -5.00
C GLY A 84 10.66 4.21 -4.61
N GLY A 85 11.05 4.59 -3.39
CA GLY A 85 10.94 5.94 -2.86
C GLY A 85 9.50 6.40 -2.58
N PHE A 86 9.32 7.70 -2.36
CA PHE A 86 8.03 8.31 -2.07
C PHE A 86 7.55 9.12 -3.27
N LYS A 87 6.37 8.78 -3.81
CA LYS A 87 5.93 9.28 -5.10
C LYS A 87 4.46 9.68 -5.13
N TYR A 88 4.16 10.71 -5.88
CA TYR A 88 2.82 10.98 -6.39
C TYR A 88 2.68 10.31 -7.75
N ILE A 89 1.73 9.37 -7.86
CA ILE A 89 1.51 8.58 -9.08
C ILE A 89 0.16 8.94 -9.68
N LYS A 90 0.14 9.25 -10.97
CA LYS A 90 -1.06 9.55 -11.73
C LYS A 90 -1.32 8.46 -12.76
N PHE A 91 -2.42 7.74 -12.56
CA PHE A 91 -2.87 6.73 -13.51
C PHE A 91 -3.83 7.34 -14.55
N SER A 92 -3.58 7.08 -15.81
CA SER A 92 -4.49 7.43 -16.91
C SER A 92 -4.63 6.24 -17.87
N LYS A 93 -5.63 6.32 -18.78
CA LYS A 93 -5.82 5.26 -19.80
C LYS A 93 -4.60 5.07 -20.70
N LYS A 94 -3.84 6.14 -20.98
CA LYS A 94 -2.72 6.12 -21.94
C LYS A 94 -1.37 5.85 -21.27
N LYS A 95 -1.16 6.35 -20.03
CA LYS A 95 0.14 6.29 -19.37
C LYS A 95 0.04 6.40 -17.86
N ILE A 96 1.10 5.97 -17.20
CA ILE A 96 1.33 6.16 -15.78
C ILE A 96 2.44 7.20 -15.63
N ASP A 97 2.10 8.34 -15.02
CA ASP A 97 3.04 9.40 -14.70
C ASP A 97 3.35 9.41 -13.20
N PHE A 98 4.54 9.84 -12.82
CA PHE A 98 4.90 9.97 -11.42
C PHE A 98 5.82 11.15 -11.17
N LYS A 99 5.76 11.68 -9.95
CA LYS A 99 6.65 12.71 -9.43
C LYS A 99 7.25 12.25 -8.13
N ASN A 100 8.55 12.45 -7.94
CA ASN A 100 9.20 12.20 -6.67
C ASN A 100 8.74 13.25 -5.64
N ILE A 101 8.52 12.82 -4.42
CA ILE A 101 8.37 13.70 -3.27
C ILE A 101 9.70 13.71 -2.54
N ASP A 102 10.12 14.88 -2.07
CA ASP A 102 11.42 15.09 -1.45
C ASP A 102 11.68 14.08 -0.31
N HIS A 103 12.89 13.55 -0.26
CA HIS A 103 13.33 12.57 0.73
C HIS A 103 13.23 13.11 2.17
N LYS A 104 13.59 14.39 2.38
CA LYS A 104 13.48 15.04 3.69
C LYS A 104 12.04 15.06 4.20
N LYS A 105 11.09 15.35 3.31
CA LYS A 105 9.65 15.34 3.61
C LYS A 105 9.15 13.94 3.93
N PHE A 106 9.63 12.93 3.19
CA PHE A 106 9.32 11.54 3.47
C PHE A 106 9.83 11.10 4.84
N ASP A 107 11.06 11.45 5.21
CA ASP A 107 11.66 11.06 6.49
C ASP A 107 10.89 11.63 7.68
N ILE A 108 10.38 12.84 7.56
CA ILE A 108 9.55 13.45 8.60
C ILE A 108 8.24 12.66 8.77
N ILE A 109 7.57 12.33 7.68
CA ILE A 109 6.33 11.54 7.73
C ILE A 109 6.60 10.14 8.27
N LYS A 110 7.65 9.47 7.78
CA LYS A 110 8.08 8.13 8.21
C LYS A 110 8.33 8.06 9.71
N LYS A 111 8.99 9.07 10.29
CA LYS A 111 9.23 9.14 11.75
C LYS A 111 7.94 9.15 12.57
N ASN A 112 6.85 9.66 12.01
CA ASN A 112 5.56 9.83 12.65
C ASN A 112 4.55 8.71 12.36
N ILE A 113 4.90 7.75 11.52
CA ILE A 113 4.06 6.58 11.22
C ILE A 113 4.33 5.45 12.24
N LEU A 114 3.25 4.80 12.67
CA LEU A 114 3.25 3.53 13.37
C LEU A 114 2.46 2.51 12.54
N LEU A 115 3.08 1.37 12.23
CA LEU A 115 2.42 0.22 11.60
C LEU A 115 2.04 -0.78 12.67
N VAL A 116 0.80 -1.27 12.62
CA VAL A 116 0.25 -2.27 13.54
C VAL A 116 -0.25 -3.44 12.71
N PHE A 117 0.31 -4.62 12.95
CA PHE A 117 -0.17 -5.84 12.33
C PHE A 117 -1.41 -6.33 13.06
N LEU A 118 -2.45 -6.67 12.32
CA LEU A 118 -3.77 -6.99 12.88
C LEU A 118 -3.92 -8.48 13.25
N GLY A 119 -2.90 -9.32 12.95
CA GLY A 119 -2.87 -10.72 13.33
C GLY A 119 -3.83 -11.65 12.57
N PHE A 120 -4.55 -11.17 11.57
CA PHE A 120 -5.46 -11.98 10.77
C PHE A 120 -5.27 -11.75 9.27
N ASP A 121 -5.43 -12.84 8.53
CA ASP A 121 -5.39 -12.86 7.08
C ASP A 121 -6.70 -12.33 6.51
N ARG A 122 -6.66 -11.95 5.25
CA ARG A 122 -7.79 -11.39 4.52
C ARG A 122 -7.88 -11.97 3.12
N ASP A 123 -9.07 -12.12 2.62
CA ASP A 123 -9.31 -12.36 1.21
C ASP A 123 -9.27 -11.03 0.43
N ALA A 124 -8.06 -10.58 0.11
CA ALA A 124 -7.85 -9.36 -0.67
C ALA A 124 -8.55 -9.42 -2.04
N LYS A 125 -8.63 -10.61 -2.67
CA LYS A 125 -9.28 -10.80 -3.97
C LYS A 125 -10.78 -10.55 -3.89
N ALA A 126 -11.45 -11.08 -2.85
CA ALA A 126 -12.89 -10.85 -2.63
C ALA A 126 -13.21 -9.38 -2.33
N ILE A 127 -12.32 -8.69 -1.61
CA ILE A 127 -12.49 -7.25 -1.31
C ILE A 127 -12.34 -6.43 -2.59
N GLU A 128 -11.28 -6.64 -3.37
CA GLU A 128 -11.05 -5.90 -4.61
C GLU A 128 -12.15 -6.21 -5.65
N LYS A 129 -12.57 -7.45 -5.81
CA LYS A 129 -13.70 -7.82 -6.67
C LYS A 129 -14.98 -7.07 -6.26
N SER A 130 -15.28 -6.98 -4.97
CA SER A 130 -16.42 -6.23 -4.44
C SER A 130 -16.37 -4.74 -4.79
N LYS A 131 -15.18 -4.12 -4.76
CA LYS A 131 -14.99 -2.72 -5.14
C LYS A 131 -15.20 -2.52 -6.65
N ILE A 132 -14.65 -3.43 -7.48
CA ILE A 132 -14.76 -3.35 -8.94
C ILE A 132 -16.23 -3.44 -9.38
N ILE A 133 -16.99 -4.38 -8.84
CA ILE A 133 -18.43 -4.55 -9.16
C ILE A 133 -19.22 -3.25 -8.87
N ASN A 134 -18.85 -2.54 -7.82
CA ASN A 134 -19.55 -1.34 -7.37
C ASN A 134 -18.95 -0.02 -7.92
N ILE A 135 -17.94 -0.05 -8.78
CA ILE A 135 -17.18 1.14 -9.19
C ILE A 135 -18.06 2.20 -9.83
N LYS A 136 -18.98 1.79 -10.73
CA LYS A 136 -19.88 2.74 -11.41
C LYS A 136 -20.82 3.46 -10.43
N LYS A 137 -21.39 2.73 -9.47
CA LYS A 137 -22.30 3.28 -8.43
C LYS A 137 -21.56 4.19 -7.45
N LYS A 138 -20.24 4.03 -7.31
CA LYS A 138 -19.41 4.75 -6.33
C LYS A 138 -18.39 5.69 -6.97
N LEU A 139 -18.62 6.09 -8.23
CA LEU A 139 -17.69 6.93 -8.98
C LEU A 139 -17.40 8.26 -8.27
N HIS A 140 -18.40 8.86 -7.61
CA HIS A 140 -18.24 10.10 -6.84
C HIS A 140 -17.24 9.92 -5.68
N TYR A 141 -17.23 8.78 -4.95
CA TYR A 141 -16.22 8.51 -3.91
C TYR A 141 -14.82 8.41 -4.50
N TYR A 142 -14.66 7.79 -5.67
CA TYR A 142 -13.36 7.72 -6.34
C TYR A 142 -12.86 9.10 -6.81
N ASN A 143 -13.77 9.96 -7.28
CA ASN A 143 -13.42 11.32 -7.63
C ASN A 143 -12.98 12.13 -6.40
N THR A 144 -13.69 12.03 -5.29
CA THR A 144 -13.29 12.67 -4.04
C THR A 144 -11.94 12.14 -3.54
N LEU A 145 -11.70 10.82 -3.57
CA LEU A 145 -10.39 10.22 -3.23
C LEU A 145 -9.25 10.75 -4.10
N LYS A 146 -9.53 11.00 -5.38
CA LYS A 146 -8.55 11.60 -6.30
C LYS A 146 -8.23 13.04 -5.91
N GLU A 147 -9.22 13.85 -5.54
CA GLU A 147 -8.99 15.23 -5.09
C GLU A 147 -8.23 15.24 -3.74
N ILE A 148 -8.60 14.40 -2.78
CA ILE A 148 -7.85 14.24 -1.53
C ILE A 148 -6.38 13.91 -1.81
N CYS A 149 -6.10 13.03 -2.77
CA CYS A 149 -4.73 12.68 -3.15
C CYS A 149 -3.97 13.88 -3.75
N ARG A 150 -4.65 14.72 -4.55
CA ARG A 150 -4.08 15.96 -5.13
C ARG A 150 -3.76 16.98 -4.02
N GLU A 151 -4.70 17.19 -3.11
CA GLU A 151 -4.49 18.10 -1.98
C GLU A 151 -3.37 17.60 -1.06
N ALA A 152 -3.32 16.31 -0.74
CA ALA A 152 -2.22 15.73 0.01
C ALA A 152 -0.86 15.96 -0.66
N TYR A 153 -0.79 15.84 -2.01
CA TYR A 153 0.44 16.13 -2.75
C TYR A 153 0.83 17.62 -2.65
N LYS A 154 -0.13 18.56 -2.73
CA LYS A 154 0.14 19.99 -2.57
C LYS A 154 0.66 20.29 -1.15
N VAL A 155 -0.02 19.76 -0.13
CA VAL A 155 0.37 19.91 1.28
C VAL A 155 1.78 19.39 1.53
N LEU A 156 2.12 18.22 0.98
CA LEU A 156 3.46 17.64 1.12
C LEU A 156 4.55 18.45 0.41
N ASN A 157 4.20 19.27 -0.57
CA ASN A 157 5.14 20.16 -1.28
C ASN A 157 5.14 21.61 -0.79
N SER A 158 4.24 21.99 0.12
CA SER A 158 4.23 23.30 0.77
C SER A 158 5.32 23.40 1.86
N ASN A 159 5.45 24.57 2.46
CA ASN A 159 6.34 24.77 3.61
C ASN A 159 5.90 23.89 4.79
N GLN A 160 6.89 23.33 5.49
CA GLN A 160 6.65 22.38 6.57
C GLN A 160 6.49 23.11 7.90
N ASP A 161 5.25 23.34 8.26
CA ASP A 161 4.88 23.82 9.58
C ASP A 161 3.90 22.85 10.30
N MET A 162 3.52 23.16 11.51
CA MET A 162 2.58 22.35 12.29
C MET A 162 1.19 22.27 11.65
N SER A 163 0.81 23.27 10.83
CA SER A 163 -0.46 23.29 10.11
C SER A 163 -0.53 22.21 9.04
N MET A 164 0.60 21.91 8.38
CA MET A 164 0.73 20.84 7.41
C MET A 164 0.34 19.47 7.99
N TYR A 165 0.83 19.13 9.19
CA TYR A 165 0.53 17.85 9.83
C TYR A 165 -0.95 17.72 10.20
N LYS A 166 -1.55 18.82 10.68
CA LYS A 166 -2.98 18.86 11.00
C LYS A 166 -3.80 18.63 9.74
N TYR A 167 -3.52 19.37 8.69
CA TYR A 167 -4.28 19.27 7.42
C TYR A 167 -4.08 17.90 6.75
N PHE A 168 -2.86 17.39 6.70
CA PHE A 168 -2.59 16.05 6.20
C PHE A 168 -3.37 14.97 6.97
N SER A 169 -3.46 15.11 8.31
CA SER A 169 -4.23 14.19 9.14
C SER A 169 -5.73 14.22 8.81
N GLU A 170 -6.30 15.39 8.56
CA GLU A 170 -7.72 15.50 8.18
C GLU A 170 -7.97 14.86 6.80
N LEU A 171 -7.12 15.11 5.82
CA LEU A 171 -7.20 14.45 4.51
C LEU A 171 -7.12 12.92 4.64
N MET A 172 -6.27 12.40 5.52
CA MET A 172 -6.17 10.96 5.78
C MET A 172 -7.41 10.39 6.48
N LYS A 173 -8.02 11.11 7.42
CA LYS A 173 -9.29 10.71 8.05
C LYS A 173 -10.41 10.61 7.01
N GLU A 174 -10.53 11.63 6.17
CA GLU A 174 -11.53 11.65 5.10
C GLU A 174 -11.30 10.50 4.11
N GLN A 175 -10.06 10.28 3.68
CA GLN A 175 -9.67 9.17 2.84
C GLN A 175 -10.06 7.81 3.45
N TRP A 176 -9.85 7.61 4.75
CA TRP A 176 -10.23 6.38 5.44
C TRP A 176 -11.75 6.19 5.48
N LYS A 177 -12.50 7.24 5.80
CA LYS A 177 -13.98 7.24 5.80
C LYS A 177 -14.53 6.83 4.42
N LEU A 178 -14.04 7.47 3.36
CA LEU A 178 -14.43 7.15 1.99
C LEU A 178 -14.03 5.74 1.57
N LYS A 179 -12.83 5.27 1.97
CA LYS A 179 -12.38 3.92 1.69
C LYS A 179 -13.30 2.87 2.31
N LYS A 180 -13.76 3.07 3.54
CA LYS A 180 -14.76 2.19 4.19
C LYS A 180 -16.07 2.16 3.41
N SER A 181 -16.51 3.28 2.83
CA SER A 181 -17.73 3.35 2.02
C SER A 181 -17.65 2.61 0.68
N LEU A 182 -16.44 2.27 0.19
CA LEU A 182 -16.29 1.53 -1.07
C LEU A 182 -16.78 0.07 -0.98
N SER A 183 -16.61 -0.58 0.18
CA SER A 183 -17.10 -1.95 0.41
C SER A 183 -17.21 -2.22 1.91
N LYS A 184 -18.28 -2.91 2.32
CA LYS A 184 -18.47 -3.39 3.71
C LYS A 184 -17.33 -4.33 4.17
N LYS A 185 -16.59 -4.93 3.24
CA LYS A 185 -15.46 -5.83 3.53
C LYS A 185 -14.16 -5.09 3.87
N VAL A 186 -14.11 -3.76 3.74
CA VAL A 186 -12.89 -2.96 4.00
C VAL A 186 -12.60 -2.84 5.49
N SER A 187 -13.63 -2.79 6.34
CA SER A 187 -13.49 -2.72 7.79
C SER A 187 -14.48 -3.66 8.48
N ASN A 188 -14.27 -3.88 9.77
CA ASN A 188 -15.17 -4.61 10.67
C ASN A 188 -15.08 -4.01 12.08
N ASN A 189 -15.90 -4.49 13.01
CA ASN A 189 -15.97 -3.96 14.37
C ASN A 189 -14.62 -4.00 15.10
N LYS A 190 -13.80 -5.04 14.90
CA LYS A 190 -12.46 -5.14 15.53
C LYS A 190 -11.53 -4.04 15.02
N ILE A 191 -11.54 -3.79 13.72
CA ILE A 191 -10.75 -2.75 13.06
C ILE A 191 -11.22 -1.37 13.50
N ASP A 192 -12.53 -1.13 13.52
CA ASP A 192 -13.08 0.17 13.90
C ASP A 192 -12.84 0.45 15.40
N ASN A 193 -12.98 -0.53 16.28
CA ASN A 193 -12.64 -0.40 17.70
C ASN A 193 -11.16 -0.09 17.92
N LEU A 194 -10.26 -0.76 17.20
CA LEU A 194 -8.83 -0.46 17.26
C LEU A 194 -8.51 0.96 16.75
N TYR A 195 -9.18 1.37 15.69
CA TYR A 195 -9.04 2.71 15.13
C TYR A 195 -9.42 3.78 16.17
N GLU A 196 -10.62 3.68 16.75
CA GLU A 196 -11.11 4.61 17.77
C GLU A 196 -10.23 4.61 19.02
N TYR A 197 -9.84 3.44 19.51
CA TYR A 197 -8.89 3.32 20.62
C TYR A 197 -7.57 4.04 20.32
N SER A 198 -7.05 3.87 19.11
CA SER A 198 -5.78 4.49 18.71
C SER A 198 -5.88 6.02 18.63
N LEU A 199 -6.99 6.56 18.13
CA LEU A 199 -7.23 8.02 18.14
C LEU A 199 -7.23 8.60 19.54
N LYS A 200 -7.87 7.93 20.52
CA LYS A 200 -7.87 8.34 21.93
C LYS A 200 -6.49 8.25 22.59
N ASN A 201 -5.58 7.45 22.04
CA ASN A 201 -4.28 7.16 22.61
C ASN A 201 -3.08 7.75 21.84
N GLY A 202 -3.29 8.74 20.99
CA GLY A 202 -2.20 9.54 20.41
C GLY A 202 -2.10 9.46 18.87
N ALA A 203 -2.89 8.63 18.17
CA ALA A 203 -3.01 8.73 16.73
C ALA A 203 -3.80 9.98 16.34
N ASN A 204 -3.37 10.69 15.32
CA ASN A 204 -4.15 11.77 14.69
C ASN A 204 -5.08 11.23 13.62
N CYS A 205 -4.64 10.22 12.90
CA CYS A 205 -5.40 9.51 11.88
C CYS A 205 -4.81 8.13 11.65
N GLY A 206 -5.51 7.32 10.86
CA GLY A 206 -5.01 6.01 10.45
C GLY A 206 -5.82 5.42 9.32
N LYS A 207 -5.33 4.34 8.74
CA LYS A 207 -6.02 3.58 7.69
C LYS A 207 -5.45 2.18 7.56
N ILE A 208 -6.24 1.25 7.07
CA ILE A 208 -5.72 -0.05 6.63
C ILE A 208 -4.99 0.10 5.29
N LEU A 209 -3.85 -0.56 5.18
CA LEU A 209 -3.06 -0.63 3.95
C LEU A 209 -3.63 -1.69 2.98
N GLY A 210 -3.39 -1.50 1.69
CA GLY A 210 -3.87 -2.39 0.61
C GLY A 210 -5.41 -2.43 0.50
N ALA A 211 -5.99 -3.60 0.24
CA ALA A 211 -7.42 -3.80 -0.03
C ALA A 211 -8.34 -3.41 1.13
N GLY A 212 -7.94 -3.64 2.35
CA GLY A 212 -8.75 -3.53 3.57
C GLY A 212 -8.96 -4.91 4.22
N GLY A 213 -9.78 -4.98 5.25
CA GLY A 213 -10.22 -6.22 5.89
C GLY A 213 -9.21 -6.90 6.82
N GLY A 214 -7.94 -6.50 6.82
CA GLY A 214 -6.87 -7.09 7.64
C GLY A 214 -5.48 -6.65 7.18
N GLY A 215 -4.44 -7.35 7.62
CA GLY A 215 -3.05 -7.01 7.33
C GLY A 215 -2.51 -5.91 8.25
N PHE A 216 -1.92 -4.85 7.70
CA PHE A 216 -1.40 -3.74 8.49
C PHE A 216 -2.34 -2.54 8.52
N MET A 217 -2.47 -1.99 9.71
CA MET A 217 -3.05 -0.68 9.92
C MET A 217 -1.94 0.34 10.16
N MET A 218 -1.98 1.44 9.42
CA MET A 218 -1.05 2.56 9.54
C MET A 218 -1.71 3.66 10.35
N PHE A 219 -1.02 4.13 11.38
CA PHE A 219 -1.39 5.32 12.15
C PHE A 219 -0.36 6.42 11.94
N PHE A 220 -0.82 7.65 11.88
CA PHE A 220 0.00 8.84 11.85
C PHE A 220 -0.16 9.62 13.15
N CYS A 221 0.96 10.00 13.76
CA CYS A 221 1.02 10.79 14.98
C CYS A 221 1.77 12.08 14.68
N ASN A 222 1.27 13.23 15.13
CA ASN A 222 1.89 14.53 14.87
C ASN A 222 3.15 14.81 15.71
N SER A 223 3.51 13.91 16.64
CA SER A 223 4.71 14.03 17.46
C SER A 223 5.27 12.66 17.88
N LYS A 224 6.56 12.63 18.21
CA LYS A 224 7.21 11.45 18.81
C LYS A 224 6.56 11.04 20.13
N ARG A 225 6.14 12.00 20.95
CA ARG A 225 5.44 11.76 22.24
C ARG A 225 4.13 11.00 22.01
N ASN A 226 3.32 11.47 21.07
CA ASN A 226 2.05 10.83 20.74
C ASN A 226 2.25 9.43 20.13
N LYS A 227 3.25 9.25 19.27
CA LYS A 227 3.61 7.93 18.75
C LYS A 227 4.03 6.96 19.85
N LEU A 228 4.82 7.42 20.83
CA LEU A 228 5.23 6.59 21.97
C LEU A 228 4.03 6.24 22.86
N LYS A 229 3.17 7.22 23.17
CA LYS A 229 1.91 6.99 23.89
C LYS A 229 1.07 5.92 23.23
N LEU A 230 0.85 6.03 21.90
CA LEU A 230 0.10 5.05 21.15
C LEU A 230 0.74 3.66 21.22
N LYS A 231 2.06 3.57 20.98
CA LYS A 231 2.80 2.30 21.03
C LYS A 231 2.66 1.61 22.39
N THR A 232 2.79 2.35 23.48
CA THR A 232 2.66 1.85 24.87
C THR A 232 1.23 1.36 25.13
N SER A 233 0.22 2.15 24.74
CA SER A 233 -1.19 1.82 24.92
C SER A 233 -1.59 0.56 24.15
N LEU A 234 -1.11 0.41 22.91
CA LEU A 234 -1.36 -0.80 22.10
C LEU A 234 -0.70 -2.04 22.70
N LYS A 235 0.55 -1.93 23.18
CA LYS A 235 1.20 -3.05 23.89
C LYS A 235 0.38 -3.51 25.10
N LYS A 236 -0.06 -2.58 25.95
CA LYS A 236 -0.91 -2.89 27.12
C LYS A 236 -2.23 -3.57 26.71
N MET A 237 -2.84 -3.14 25.60
CA MET A 237 -4.06 -3.76 25.09
C MET A 237 -3.83 -5.20 24.63
N ILE A 238 -2.74 -5.46 23.90
CA ILE A 238 -2.37 -6.81 23.42
C ILE A 238 -2.11 -7.75 24.61
N THR A 239 -1.33 -7.30 25.61
CA THR A 239 -1.05 -8.09 26.81
C THR A 239 -2.32 -8.44 27.59
N LYS A 240 -3.30 -7.49 27.69
CA LYS A 240 -4.58 -7.75 28.37
C LYS A 240 -5.47 -8.76 27.62
N LEU A 241 -5.32 -8.88 26.31
CA LEU A 241 -6.11 -9.78 25.47
C LEU A 241 -5.47 -11.17 25.29
N ASN A 242 -4.29 -11.41 25.93
CA ASN A 242 -3.48 -12.64 25.74
C ASN A 242 -3.23 -12.99 24.27
N LEU A 243 -3.01 -11.98 23.43
CA LEU A 243 -2.72 -12.08 21.99
C LEU A 243 -1.22 -11.92 21.74
#